data_466d1d27a34d9f3ae86d1c2c847755af
#
_entry.id   466d1d27a34d9f3ae86d1c2c847755af
#
_cell.length_a   1.000
_cell.length_b   1.000
_cell.length_c   1.000
_cell.angle_alpha   90.00
_cell.angle_beta   90.00
_cell.angle_gamma   90.00
#
_symmetry.space_group_name_H-M   'P 1'
#
loop_
_entity.id
_entity.type
_entity.pdbx_description
1 polymer ?
#
loop_
_entity_poly.entity_id
_entity_poly.type
_entity_poly.pdbx_seq_one_letter_code
_entity_poly.pdbx_strand_id
1 'polypeptide(L)'
;MERKGRWKSQIIAPWFEAIFHNFLLSGDFNIEEVVSNQKSEIIRCGTLSVKHPENSASNVLAALGEHRDIVEEIIQQNLSKIQQERLRGAMSHLFTGGGKRLRAIMPRLVGDAVGYGHEGHYTLGACIEIIHNFTLVHDDIMDQDPIRRGLDAVHVAYDNATAINAGDAMLALGFEMLADSPHIQDGQLRDVVSAIGEMVRHVAEGQQEDFEFEDRVSVSEDEYISMIAGKTSAMFETCAETRAILAGADTNAVANMADWGLNLGLCFQIMDDYIDMTSDTETLGKPAGSDIVQGKRTLIAIHALESGADLPTFRKLFGTESTDTDELPVAVKELRNNGSIQYALDRAMEHHRIAHRCLDKLEQTPAVNLLRDMTDFQLVRIN
;
A
#
# COMPACT_ATOMS: atom_id res chain seq x y z
N MET A 1 38.85 -7.10 -3.03
CA MET A 1 37.80 -6.65 -3.93
C MET A 1 36.74 -6.03 -3.06
N GLU A 2 36.83 -4.74 -2.88
CA GLU A 2 35.90 -3.95 -2.07
C GLU A 2 34.63 -3.77 -2.90
N ARG A 3 33.52 -4.29 -2.42
CA ARG A 3 32.21 -3.93 -2.95
C ARG A 3 31.92 -2.51 -2.45
N LYS A 4 31.92 -1.56 -3.36
CA LYS A 4 31.46 -0.19 -3.13
C LYS A 4 30.02 -0.25 -2.62
N GLY A 5 29.78 0.37 -1.45
CA GLY A 5 28.47 0.47 -0.87
C GLY A 5 27.51 1.18 -1.83
N ARG A 6 26.40 0.53 -2.16
CA ARG A 6 25.31 1.12 -2.90
C ARG A 6 24.54 2.05 -1.98
N TRP A 7 24.52 3.31 -2.31
CA TRP A 7 23.58 4.26 -1.72
C TRP A 7 22.23 4.06 -2.43
N LYS A 8 21.42 3.11 -1.96
CA LYS A 8 20.00 3.12 -2.30
C LYS A 8 19.37 4.19 -1.43
N SER A 9 19.10 5.33 -2.05
CA SER A 9 18.46 6.45 -1.41
C SER A 9 16.98 6.20 -1.22
N GLN A 10 16.55 6.48 0.00
CA GLN A 10 15.31 7.16 0.35
C GLN A 10 14.20 7.04 -0.69
N ILE A 11 13.07 6.56 -0.25
CA ILE A 11 11.77 6.99 -0.76
C ILE A 11 10.82 5.82 -1.04
N ILE A 12 10.16 5.38 -0.01
CA ILE A 12 8.74 5.05 -0.08
C ILE A 12 8.13 5.53 1.24
N ALA A 13 7.32 6.57 1.15
CA ALA A 13 6.33 7.05 2.11
C ALA A 13 6.58 8.24 3.05
N PRO A 14 7.56 9.16 2.91
CA PRO A 14 7.49 10.40 3.69
C PRO A 14 6.29 11.29 3.30
N TRP A 15 5.85 11.25 2.05
CA TRP A 15 4.82 12.13 1.54
C TRP A 15 3.39 11.73 1.92
N PHE A 16 3.14 10.47 2.21
CA PHE A 16 1.84 10.03 2.71
C PHE A 16 1.52 10.61 4.09
N GLU A 17 2.54 10.99 4.85
CA GLU A 17 2.42 11.58 6.19
C GLU A 17 2.65 13.09 6.23
N ALA A 18 3.51 13.65 5.38
CA ALA A 18 3.80 15.09 5.38
C ALA A 18 2.56 15.92 5.06
N ILE A 19 1.74 15.48 4.12
CA ILE A 19 0.47 16.16 3.79
C ILE A 19 -0.51 16.09 4.97
N PHE A 20 -0.54 14.97 5.70
CA PHE A 20 -1.48 14.79 6.80
C PHE A 20 -1.04 15.42 8.11
N HIS A 21 0.26 15.48 8.38
CA HIS A 21 0.78 16.17 9.55
C HIS A 21 0.53 17.69 9.45
N ASN A 22 0.69 18.26 8.27
CA ASN A 22 0.34 19.66 8.01
C ASN A 22 -1.19 19.90 8.02
N PHE A 23 -2.00 18.92 7.58
CA PHE A 23 -3.46 19.02 7.59
C PHE A 23 -4.06 19.05 9.00
N LEU A 24 -3.45 18.35 9.96
CA LEU A 24 -3.92 18.35 11.36
C LEU A 24 -3.43 19.56 12.15
N LEU A 25 -2.38 20.25 11.70
CA LEU A 25 -1.77 21.36 12.44
C LEU A 25 -2.04 22.76 11.85
N SER A 26 -2.43 22.86 10.57
CA SER A 26 -2.79 24.12 9.93
C SER A 26 -4.21 24.04 9.37
N GLY A 27 -5.16 24.69 9.99
CA GLY A 27 -6.56 24.74 9.56
C GLY A 27 -6.85 25.45 8.23
N ASP A 28 -5.83 25.68 7.37
CA ASP A 28 -5.93 26.49 6.16
C ASP A 28 -5.27 25.81 4.95
N PHE A 29 -5.86 24.67 4.47
CA PHE A 29 -5.48 24.13 3.17
C PHE A 29 -6.70 24.07 2.25
N ASN A 30 -6.61 24.76 1.11
CA ASN A 30 -7.69 24.80 0.14
C ASN A 30 -7.63 23.59 -0.81
N ILE A 31 -8.32 22.52 -0.41
CA ILE A 31 -8.44 21.27 -1.19
C ILE A 31 -8.99 21.51 -2.61
N GLU A 32 -9.78 22.56 -2.81
CA GLU A 32 -10.41 22.86 -4.10
C GLU A 32 -9.40 23.26 -5.18
N GLU A 33 -8.29 23.87 -4.85
CA GLU A 33 -7.32 24.38 -5.83
C GLU A 33 -6.39 23.28 -6.37
N VAL A 34 -6.03 22.31 -5.54
CA VAL A 34 -5.17 21.18 -5.92
C VAL A 34 -5.94 20.16 -6.74
N VAL A 35 -7.18 19.85 -6.36
CA VAL A 35 -8.08 18.94 -7.08
C VAL A 35 -8.48 19.49 -8.46
N SER A 36 -8.51 20.83 -8.65
CA SER A 36 -8.98 21.43 -9.91
C SER A 36 -8.01 21.24 -11.09
N ASN A 37 -6.71 21.21 -10.85
CA ASN A 37 -5.70 21.14 -11.92
C ASN A 37 -5.56 19.72 -12.50
N GLN A 38 -5.74 18.68 -11.71
CA GLN A 38 -5.66 17.28 -12.18
C GLN A 38 -7.01 16.72 -12.63
N LYS A 39 -8.13 17.29 -12.18
CA LYS A 39 -9.48 17.00 -12.74
C LYS A 39 -9.50 17.08 -14.26
N SER A 40 -8.71 17.97 -14.87
CA SER A 40 -8.73 18.17 -16.32
C SER A 40 -8.09 17.02 -17.12
N GLU A 41 -7.17 16.24 -16.54
CA GLU A 41 -6.54 15.10 -17.23
C GLU A 41 -7.31 13.79 -17.01
N ILE A 42 -7.77 13.50 -15.80
CA ILE A 42 -8.59 12.30 -15.50
C ILE A 42 -9.97 12.39 -16.13
N ILE A 43 -10.57 13.58 -16.18
CA ILE A 43 -11.88 13.82 -16.82
C ILE A 43 -11.79 13.78 -18.36
N ARG A 44 -10.63 14.07 -18.96
CA ARG A 44 -10.42 13.94 -20.43
C ARG A 44 -10.34 12.50 -20.91
N CYS A 45 -10.06 11.55 -20.01
CA CYS A 45 -10.12 10.11 -20.32
C CYS A 45 -11.59 9.61 -20.20
N GLY A 46 -12.48 10.18 -21.02
CA GLY A 46 -13.92 10.08 -20.95
C GLY A 46 -14.44 8.66 -20.75
N THR A 47 -14.99 8.38 -19.59
CA THR A 47 -16.14 7.49 -19.28
C THR A 47 -16.28 7.12 -17.80
N LEU A 48 -15.63 7.77 -16.84
CA LEU A 48 -15.90 7.51 -15.43
C LEU A 48 -16.48 8.76 -14.77
N SER A 49 -17.77 8.68 -14.40
CA SER A 49 -18.34 9.62 -13.45
C SER A 49 -17.96 9.14 -12.03
N VAL A 50 -16.72 9.38 -11.59
CA VAL A 50 -16.45 9.44 -10.16
C VAL A 50 -17.21 10.66 -9.66
N LYS A 51 -18.35 10.41 -8.99
CA LYS A 51 -19.19 11.47 -8.47
C LYS A 51 -18.48 12.04 -7.24
N HIS A 52 -17.82 13.21 -7.37
CA HIS A 52 -17.24 13.94 -6.26
C HIS A 52 -16.10 13.23 -5.52
N PRO A 53 -14.89 13.08 -6.13
CA PRO A 53 -13.74 12.43 -5.51
C PRO A 53 -13.32 13.06 -4.16
N GLU A 54 -13.50 14.36 -4.00
CA GLU A 54 -13.27 15.07 -2.73
C GLU A 54 -14.18 14.58 -1.59
N ASN A 55 -15.42 14.19 -1.90
CA ASN A 55 -16.35 13.63 -0.91
C ASN A 55 -15.92 12.22 -0.50
N SER A 56 -15.46 11.40 -1.47
CA SER A 56 -14.98 10.05 -1.19
C SER A 56 -13.77 10.07 -0.24
N ALA A 57 -12.80 10.94 -0.49
CA ALA A 57 -11.64 11.10 0.41
C ALA A 57 -12.06 11.51 1.81
N SER A 58 -12.95 12.51 1.94
CA SER A 58 -13.45 12.98 3.24
C SER A 58 -14.21 11.90 4.01
N ASN A 59 -15.06 11.12 3.33
CA ASN A 59 -15.82 10.02 3.94
C ASN A 59 -14.90 8.92 4.45
N VAL A 60 -13.90 8.52 3.64
CA VAL A 60 -12.93 7.50 4.03
C VAL A 60 -12.12 7.95 5.25
N LEU A 61 -11.61 9.19 5.24
CA LEU A 61 -10.82 9.72 6.34
C LEU A 61 -11.61 9.85 7.64
N ALA A 62 -12.88 10.26 7.57
CA ALA A 62 -13.77 10.31 8.73
C ALA A 62 -13.99 8.91 9.33
N ALA A 63 -14.29 7.93 8.48
CA ALA A 63 -14.47 6.54 8.90
C ALA A 63 -13.19 5.94 9.50
N LEU A 64 -12.02 6.23 8.91
CA LEU A 64 -10.74 5.81 9.49
C LEU A 64 -10.52 6.44 10.88
N GLY A 65 -10.88 7.72 11.06
CA GLY A 65 -10.78 8.42 12.35
C GLY A 65 -11.61 7.78 13.45
N GLU A 66 -12.83 7.34 13.15
CA GLU A 66 -13.73 6.71 14.11
C GLU A 66 -13.20 5.39 14.72
N HIS A 67 -12.40 4.64 13.94
CA HIS A 67 -11.94 3.31 14.34
C HIS A 67 -10.47 3.27 14.77
N ARG A 68 -9.72 4.32 14.47
CA ARG A 68 -8.27 4.37 14.66
C ARG A 68 -7.85 4.16 16.11
N ASP A 69 -8.47 4.88 17.03
CA ASP A 69 -8.08 4.86 18.45
C ASP A 69 -8.27 3.46 19.05
N ILE A 70 -9.31 2.74 18.64
CA ILE A 70 -9.58 1.37 19.10
C ILE A 70 -8.46 0.42 18.63
N VAL A 71 -8.08 0.51 17.36
CA VAL A 71 -7.00 -0.33 16.80
C VAL A 71 -5.67 0.00 17.45
N GLU A 72 -5.34 1.29 17.62
CA GLU A 72 -4.10 1.72 18.27
C GLU A 72 -4.03 1.22 19.71
N GLU A 73 -5.12 1.28 20.47
CA GLU A 73 -5.16 0.76 21.82
C GLU A 73 -4.86 -0.74 21.86
N ILE A 74 -5.47 -1.54 20.97
CA ILE A 74 -5.22 -2.99 20.89
C ILE A 74 -3.74 -3.25 20.53
N ILE A 75 -3.16 -2.51 19.57
CA ILE A 75 -1.76 -2.64 19.20
C ILE A 75 -0.87 -2.36 20.42
N GLN A 76 -1.07 -1.23 21.11
CA GLN A 76 -0.26 -0.83 22.26
C GLN A 76 -0.38 -1.81 23.43
N GLN A 77 -1.58 -2.31 23.73
CA GLN A 77 -1.79 -3.33 24.75
C GLN A 77 -0.98 -4.60 24.46
N ASN A 78 -0.95 -5.05 23.22
CA ASN A 78 -0.19 -6.24 22.83
C ASN A 78 1.32 -6.00 22.82
N LEU A 79 1.79 -4.87 22.29
CA LEU A 79 3.21 -4.50 22.36
C LEU A 79 3.70 -4.40 23.81
N SER A 80 2.86 -4.00 24.76
CA SER A 80 3.20 -3.92 26.19
C SER A 80 3.50 -5.28 26.84
N LYS A 81 3.07 -6.40 26.25
CA LYS A 81 3.39 -7.77 26.70
C LYS A 81 4.90 -8.08 26.57
N ILE A 82 5.60 -7.38 25.67
CA ILE A 82 7.04 -7.60 25.40
C ILE A 82 7.87 -7.06 26.57
N GLN A 83 8.51 -7.95 27.31
CA GLN A 83 9.25 -7.62 28.53
C GLN A 83 10.60 -6.96 28.27
N GLN A 84 11.26 -7.34 27.18
CA GLN A 84 12.57 -6.82 26.84
C GLN A 84 12.43 -5.41 26.24
N GLU A 85 12.91 -4.38 26.95
CA GLU A 85 12.65 -2.96 26.63
C GLU A 85 13.17 -2.53 25.25
N ARG A 86 14.41 -2.95 24.88
CA ARG A 86 14.98 -2.58 23.59
C ARG A 86 14.18 -3.19 22.43
N LEU A 87 13.77 -4.45 22.57
CA LEU A 87 12.94 -5.13 21.58
C LEU A 87 11.57 -4.47 21.48
N ARG A 88 10.91 -4.20 22.61
CA ARG A 88 9.63 -3.48 22.64
C ARG A 88 9.73 -2.12 21.98
N GLY A 89 10.82 -1.36 22.27
CA GLY A 89 11.08 -0.06 21.65
C GLY A 89 11.21 -0.17 20.12
N ALA A 90 11.96 -1.16 19.63
CA ALA A 90 12.13 -1.41 18.21
C ALA A 90 10.82 -1.80 17.50
N MET A 91 10.02 -2.70 18.12
CA MET A 91 8.70 -3.08 17.60
C MET A 91 7.70 -1.91 17.57
N SER A 92 7.80 -0.98 18.53
CA SER A 92 6.92 0.18 18.61
C SER A 92 7.35 1.34 17.73
N HIS A 93 8.58 1.34 17.24
CA HIS A 93 9.23 2.50 16.63
C HIS A 93 8.42 3.09 15.47
N LEU A 94 8.06 2.27 14.47
CA LEU A 94 7.32 2.74 13.29
C LEU A 94 5.86 3.14 13.60
N PHE A 95 5.30 2.70 14.73
CA PHE A 95 3.97 3.12 15.15
C PHE A 95 3.96 4.56 15.65
N THR A 96 5.10 5.09 16.13
CA THR A 96 5.22 6.48 16.58
C THR A 96 5.25 7.49 15.43
N GLY A 97 5.64 7.06 14.22
CA GLY A 97 5.63 7.87 13.01
C GLY A 97 4.24 8.15 12.44
N GLY A 98 3.19 7.67 13.10
CA GLY A 98 1.82 7.87 12.63
C GLY A 98 1.35 6.81 11.63
N GLY A 99 0.49 7.22 10.70
CA GLY A 99 -0.10 6.36 9.66
C GLY A 99 -1.63 6.32 9.71
N LYS A 100 -2.26 6.18 8.54
CA LYS A 100 -3.75 6.16 8.42
C LYS A 100 -4.38 4.87 8.94
N ARG A 101 -3.58 3.84 9.22
CA ARG A 101 -4.05 2.51 9.65
C ARG A 101 -5.10 1.92 8.70
N LEU A 102 -4.99 2.21 7.41
CA LEU A 102 -5.97 1.76 6.41
C LEU A 102 -6.18 0.24 6.47
N ARG A 103 -5.07 -0.53 6.47
CA ARG A 103 -5.13 -2.00 6.52
C ARG A 103 -5.70 -2.50 7.83
N ALA A 104 -5.40 -1.83 8.93
CA ALA A 104 -5.92 -2.17 10.25
C ALA A 104 -7.43 -1.93 10.42
N ILE A 105 -7.96 -0.92 9.75
CA ILE A 105 -9.37 -0.51 9.87
C ILE A 105 -10.23 -1.15 8.78
N MET A 106 -9.67 -1.38 7.60
CA MET A 106 -10.36 -2.02 6.48
C MET A 106 -11.11 -3.30 6.88
N PRO A 107 -10.56 -4.21 7.72
CA PRO A 107 -11.30 -5.31 8.24
C PRO A 107 -12.62 -4.89 8.93
N ARG A 108 -12.74 -3.84 9.66
CA ARG A 108 -13.99 -3.40 10.26
C ARG A 108 -14.98 -2.89 9.21
N LEU A 109 -14.53 -2.08 8.27
CA LEU A 109 -15.38 -1.52 7.22
C LEU A 109 -16.00 -2.59 6.32
N VAL A 110 -15.22 -3.61 5.95
CA VAL A 110 -15.72 -4.75 5.18
C VAL A 110 -16.75 -5.54 5.98
N GLY A 111 -16.55 -5.76 7.29
CA GLY A 111 -17.52 -6.44 8.13
C GLY A 111 -18.87 -5.74 8.20
N ASP A 112 -18.86 -4.44 8.31
CA ASP A 112 -20.07 -3.63 8.29
C ASP A 112 -20.77 -3.70 6.91
N ALA A 113 -20.02 -3.78 5.82
CA ALA A 113 -20.56 -3.90 4.47
C ALA A 113 -21.20 -5.26 4.17
N VAL A 114 -20.67 -6.36 4.73
CA VAL A 114 -21.27 -7.71 4.58
C VAL A 114 -22.27 -8.06 5.67
N GLY A 115 -22.60 -7.14 6.57
CA GLY A 115 -23.73 -7.24 7.46
C GLY A 115 -23.44 -7.56 8.94
N TYR A 116 -22.18 -7.69 9.37
CA TYR A 116 -21.83 -8.00 10.75
C TYR A 116 -20.53 -7.31 11.20
N GLY A 117 -20.67 -6.08 11.70
CA GLY A 117 -19.60 -5.45 12.49
C GLY A 117 -19.41 -6.18 13.83
N HIS A 118 -18.17 -6.54 14.17
CA HIS A 118 -17.85 -7.41 15.29
C HIS A 118 -16.53 -7.01 15.94
N GLU A 119 -16.39 -7.14 17.26
CA GLU A 119 -15.17 -6.75 17.99
C GLU A 119 -13.91 -7.52 17.52
N GLY A 120 -14.05 -8.80 17.14
CA GLY A 120 -12.95 -9.60 16.56
C GLY A 120 -12.32 -8.98 15.32
N HIS A 121 -13.04 -8.07 14.69
CA HIS A 121 -12.55 -7.33 13.55
C HIS A 121 -11.46 -6.31 13.88
N TYR A 122 -11.49 -5.71 15.02
CA TYR A 122 -10.42 -4.83 15.48
C TYR A 122 -9.17 -5.62 15.85
N THR A 123 -9.34 -6.79 16.50
CA THR A 123 -8.20 -7.68 16.78
C THR A 123 -7.53 -8.15 15.51
N LEU A 124 -8.31 -8.57 14.50
CA LEU A 124 -7.80 -8.95 13.19
C LEU A 124 -7.07 -7.79 12.52
N GLY A 125 -7.65 -6.60 12.51
CA GLY A 125 -7.03 -5.42 11.94
C GLY A 125 -5.72 -5.04 12.62
N ALA A 126 -5.67 -5.08 13.95
CA ALA A 126 -4.46 -4.84 14.72
C ALA A 126 -3.37 -5.90 14.43
N CYS A 127 -3.76 -7.18 14.30
CA CYS A 127 -2.86 -8.26 13.88
C CYS A 127 -2.25 -7.97 12.51
N ILE A 128 -3.07 -7.65 11.50
CA ILE A 128 -2.60 -7.35 10.15
C ILE A 128 -1.68 -6.12 10.14
N GLU A 129 -1.96 -5.10 10.93
CA GLU A 129 -1.10 -3.91 11.02
C GLU A 129 0.25 -4.24 11.67
N ILE A 130 0.29 -5.08 12.71
CA ILE A 130 1.54 -5.56 13.30
C ILE A 130 2.35 -6.38 12.28
N ILE A 131 1.70 -7.30 11.56
CA ILE A 131 2.35 -8.07 10.49
C ILE A 131 2.81 -7.16 9.35
N HIS A 132 2.04 -6.14 8.98
CA HIS A 132 2.48 -5.15 8.00
C HIS A 132 3.73 -4.38 8.46
N ASN A 133 3.80 -3.99 9.74
CA ASN A 133 5.01 -3.33 10.24
C ASN A 133 6.21 -4.29 10.29
N PHE A 134 6.00 -5.58 10.56
CA PHE A 134 7.04 -6.60 10.38
C PHE A 134 7.61 -6.58 8.95
N THR A 135 6.74 -6.62 7.93
CA THR A 135 7.21 -6.62 6.54
C THR A 135 7.97 -5.34 6.21
N LEU A 136 7.53 -4.16 6.69
CA LEU A 136 8.24 -2.89 6.48
C LEU A 136 9.63 -2.88 7.13
N VAL A 137 9.76 -3.42 8.36
CA VAL A 137 11.05 -3.47 9.06
C VAL A 137 12.06 -4.34 8.32
N HIS A 138 11.63 -5.49 7.80
CA HIS A 138 12.51 -6.37 7.03
C HIS A 138 12.82 -5.81 5.64
N ASP A 139 11.83 -5.20 4.98
CA ASP A 139 11.98 -4.51 3.69
C ASP A 139 13.05 -3.40 3.77
N ASP A 140 12.96 -2.53 4.81
CA ASP A 140 13.95 -1.47 5.04
C ASP A 140 15.39 -2.00 5.21
N ILE A 141 15.57 -3.20 5.79
CA ILE A 141 16.89 -3.84 5.91
C ILE A 141 17.37 -4.35 4.55
N MET A 142 16.47 -4.98 3.77
CA MET A 142 16.79 -5.55 2.46
C MET A 142 17.14 -4.46 1.45
N ASP A 143 16.34 -3.39 1.42
CA ASP A 143 16.51 -2.25 0.52
C ASP A 143 17.54 -1.24 1.04
N GLN A 144 18.02 -1.40 2.28
CA GLN A 144 18.92 -0.46 2.98
C GLN A 144 18.33 0.95 3.05
N ASP A 145 17.02 1.07 3.19
CA ASP A 145 16.32 2.33 3.31
C ASP A 145 16.55 2.96 4.69
N PRO A 146 17.18 4.16 4.77
CA PRO A 146 17.53 4.74 6.06
C PRO A 146 16.36 5.40 6.79
N ILE A 147 15.27 5.71 6.08
CA ILE A 147 14.14 6.49 6.61
C ILE A 147 12.83 5.82 6.23
N ARG A 148 11.93 5.68 7.22
CA ARG A 148 10.56 5.20 7.06
C ARG A 148 9.59 6.10 7.81
N ARG A 149 8.56 6.62 7.14
CA ARG A 149 7.53 7.50 7.75
C ARG A 149 8.13 8.73 8.45
N GLY A 150 9.16 9.33 7.86
CA GLY A 150 9.84 10.50 8.42
C GLY A 150 10.72 10.22 9.65
N LEU A 151 10.81 8.96 10.07
CA LEU A 151 11.70 8.49 11.14
C LEU A 151 12.87 7.70 10.55
N ASP A 152 13.95 7.58 11.32
CA ASP A 152 14.99 6.60 10.99
C ASP A 152 14.36 5.21 10.90
N ALA A 153 14.73 4.41 9.90
CA ALA A 153 14.32 3.01 9.83
C ALA A 153 14.80 2.23 11.07
N VAL A 154 14.10 1.16 11.44
CA VAL A 154 14.40 0.45 12.70
C VAL A 154 15.86 -0.03 12.77
N HIS A 155 16.42 -0.49 11.65
CA HIS A 155 17.81 -0.95 11.58
C HIS A 155 18.83 0.20 11.73
N VAL A 156 18.44 1.44 11.43
CA VAL A 156 19.26 2.65 11.64
C VAL A 156 19.10 3.15 13.07
N ALA A 157 17.87 3.22 13.59
CA ALA A 157 17.59 3.69 14.94
C ALA A 157 18.15 2.75 16.05
N TYR A 158 18.25 1.45 15.74
CA TYR A 158 18.75 0.42 16.68
C TYR A 158 19.99 -0.28 16.12
N ASP A 159 19.82 -1.33 15.36
CA ASP A 159 20.80 -2.10 14.57
C ASP A 159 20.06 -3.21 13.79
N ASN A 160 20.73 -3.82 12.79
CA ASN A 160 20.15 -4.89 11.97
C ASN A 160 19.66 -6.09 12.80
N ALA A 161 20.41 -6.53 13.80
CA ALA A 161 20.03 -7.70 14.60
C ALA A 161 18.77 -7.42 15.42
N THR A 162 18.67 -6.21 16.02
CA THR A 162 17.47 -5.78 16.76
C THR A 162 16.27 -5.64 15.83
N ALA A 163 16.46 -5.08 14.62
CA ALA A 163 15.40 -4.93 13.63
C ALA A 163 14.87 -6.28 13.13
N ILE A 164 15.75 -7.25 12.84
CA ILE A 164 15.35 -8.62 12.48
C ILE A 164 14.53 -9.26 13.61
N ASN A 165 15.03 -9.20 14.86
CA ASN A 165 14.33 -9.75 16.01
C ASN A 165 12.98 -9.05 16.24
N ALA A 166 12.86 -7.73 15.97
CA ALA A 166 11.62 -6.99 16.10
C ALA A 166 10.59 -7.47 15.06
N GLY A 167 11.01 -7.68 13.81
CA GLY A 167 10.16 -8.22 12.77
C GLY A 167 9.65 -9.62 13.11
N ASP A 168 10.55 -10.54 13.48
CA ASP A 168 10.19 -11.92 13.87
C ASP A 168 9.22 -11.96 15.05
N ALA A 169 9.47 -11.11 16.06
CA ALA A 169 8.59 -11.01 17.23
C ALA A 169 7.22 -10.42 16.87
N MET A 170 7.14 -9.45 15.95
CA MET A 170 5.87 -8.90 15.46
C MET A 170 5.05 -9.95 14.70
N LEU A 171 5.68 -10.76 13.86
CA LEU A 171 5.00 -11.85 13.17
C LEU A 171 4.39 -12.85 14.17
N ALA A 172 5.17 -13.29 15.17
CA ALA A 172 4.69 -14.19 16.22
C ALA A 172 3.56 -13.56 17.04
N LEU A 173 3.71 -12.29 17.44
CA LEU A 173 2.72 -11.55 18.22
C LEU A 173 1.38 -11.44 17.46
N GLY A 174 1.41 -11.25 16.16
CA GLY A 174 0.20 -11.22 15.33
C GLY A 174 -0.64 -12.49 15.48
N PHE A 175 -0.03 -13.66 15.41
CA PHE A 175 -0.73 -14.94 15.60
C PHE A 175 -1.18 -15.16 17.06
N GLU A 176 -0.37 -14.75 18.04
CA GLU A 176 -0.76 -14.79 19.46
C GLU A 176 -2.02 -13.95 19.72
N MET A 177 -2.09 -12.74 19.15
CA MET A 177 -3.26 -11.86 19.29
C MET A 177 -4.56 -12.49 18.77
N LEU A 178 -4.49 -13.23 17.67
CA LEU A 178 -5.64 -13.93 17.10
C LEU A 178 -6.08 -15.09 18.02
N ALA A 179 -5.11 -15.86 18.52
CA ALA A 179 -5.37 -17.02 19.36
C ALA A 179 -5.93 -16.63 20.74
N ASP A 180 -5.48 -15.50 21.29
CA ASP A 180 -5.94 -14.96 22.57
C ASP A 180 -7.28 -14.19 22.49
N SER A 181 -7.79 -13.95 21.27
CA SER A 181 -8.98 -13.09 21.11
C SER A 181 -10.26 -13.78 21.60
N PRO A 182 -10.98 -13.21 22.58
CA PRO A 182 -12.24 -13.77 23.02
C PRO A 182 -13.37 -13.56 21.99
N HIS A 183 -13.11 -12.81 20.94
CA HIS A 183 -14.09 -12.41 19.93
C HIS A 183 -13.97 -13.22 18.62
N ILE A 184 -13.01 -14.14 18.52
CA ILE A 184 -12.81 -15.02 17.35
C ILE A 184 -13.14 -16.44 17.78
N GLN A 185 -14.11 -17.07 17.11
CA GLN A 185 -14.51 -18.45 17.44
C GLN A 185 -13.49 -19.46 16.91
N ASP A 186 -13.30 -20.59 17.60
CA ASP A 186 -12.31 -21.63 17.24
C ASP A 186 -12.44 -22.10 15.78
N GLY A 187 -13.66 -22.22 15.27
CA GLY A 187 -13.90 -22.63 13.88
C GLY A 187 -13.43 -21.59 12.86
N GLN A 188 -13.58 -20.32 13.19
CA GLN A 188 -13.14 -19.20 12.34
C GLN A 188 -11.64 -18.95 12.45
N LEU A 189 -11.07 -19.15 13.64
CA LEU A 189 -9.63 -18.93 13.91
C LEU A 189 -8.76 -19.74 12.95
N ARG A 190 -9.12 -21.00 12.69
CA ARG A 190 -8.38 -21.87 11.78
C ARG A 190 -8.29 -21.27 10.36
N ASP A 191 -9.42 -20.79 9.85
CA ASP A 191 -9.50 -20.25 8.48
C ASP A 191 -8.77 -18.90 8.39
N VAL A 192 -8.92 -18.03 9.41
CA VAL A 192 -8.21 -16.75 9.50
C VAL A 192 -6.70 -16.96 9.57
N VAL A 193 -6.22 -17.89 10.42
CA VAL A 193 -4.79 -18.20 10.55
C VAL A 193 -4.24 -18.76 9.23
N SER A 194 -5.01 -19.61 8.52
CA SER A 194 -4.62 -20.11 7.20
C SER A 194 -4.44 -19.00 6.19
N ALA A 195 -5.43 -18.12 6.07
CA ALA A 195 -5.40 -16.99 5.14
C ALA A 195 -4.25 -16.02 5.45
N ILE A 196 -4.01 -15.70 6.72
CA ILE A 196 -2.88 -14.82 7.10
C ILE A 196 -1.53 -15.49 6.82
N GLY A 197 -1.40 -16.79 7.09
CA GLY A 197 -0.18 -17.53 6.76
C GLY A 197 0.09 -17.54 5.25
N GLU A 198 -0.94 -17.73 4.43
CA GLU A 198 -0.87 -17.64 2.97
C GLU A 198 -0.48 -16.23 2.50
N MET A 199 -1.08 -15.19 3.07
CA MET A 199 -0.72 -13.79 2.80
C MET A 199 0.76 -13.54 3.06
N VAL A 200 1.27 -13.92 4.23
CA VAL A 200 2.69 -13.71 4.59
C VAL A 200 3.61 -14.41 3.59
N ARG A 201 3.26 -15.64 3.18
CA ARG A 201 4.00 -16.38 2.16
C ARG A 201 3.99 -15.65 0.82
N HIS A 202 2.82 -15.18 0.35
CA HIS A 202 2.70 -14.43 -0.91
C HIS A 202 3.48 -13.11 -0.86
N VAL A 203 3.45 -12.39 0.27
CA VAL A 203 4.24 -11.16 0.43
C VAL A 203 5.74 -11.45 0.33
N ALA A 204 6.20 -12.54 0.94
CA ALA A 204 7.61 -12.92 0.86
C ALA A 204 8.02 -13.38 -0.55
N GLU A 205 7.15 -14.12 -1.26
CA GLU A 205 7.35 -14.52 -2.65
C GLU A 205 7.42 -13.29 -3.57
N GLY A 206 6.47 -12.35 -3.45
CA GLY A 206 6.45 -11.12 -4.23
C GLY A 206 7.63 -10.20 -3.95
N GLN A 207 8.10 -10.10 -2.69
CA GLN A 207 9.32 -9.36 -2.34
C GLN A 207 10.56 -10.01 -2.97
N GLN A 208 10.63 -11.34 -2.99
CA GLN A 208 11.73 -12.05 -3.64
C GLN A 208 11.74 -11.83 -5.16
N GLU A 209 10.57 -11.86 -5.81
CA GLU A 209 10.43 -11.59 -7.24
C GLU A 209 10.84 -10.13 -7.57
N ASP A 210 10.41 -9.14 -6.78
CA ASP A 210 10.78 -7.74 -6.96
C ASP A 210 12.31 -7.55 -6.91
N PHE A 211 12.96 -8.23 -5.98
CA PHE A 211 14.42 -8.29 -5.87
C PHE A 211 15.09 -8.88 -7.11
N GLU A 212 14.57 -10.00 -7.61
CA GLU A 212 15.11 -10.67 -8.80
C GLU A 212 14.91 -9.85 -10.06
N PHE A 213 13.84 -9.04 -10.13
CA PHE A 213 13.56 -8.19 -11.29
C PHE A 213 14.62 -7.11 -11.52
N GLU A 214 15.34 -6.68 -10.48
CA GLU A 214 16.43 -5.71 -10.62
C GLU A 214 17.55 -6.22 -11.55
N ASP A 215 17.88 -7.51 -11.48
CA ASP A 215 18.96 -8.13 -12.24
C ASP A 215 18.50 -8.69 -13.62
N ARG A 216 17.19 -8.71 -13.89
CA ARG A 216 16.64 -9.31 -15.12
C ARG A 216 16.71 -8.34 -16.30
N VAL A 217 17.01 -8.89 -17.47
CA VAL A 217 17.02 -8.12 -18.74
C VAL A 217 15.61 -7.71 -19.16
N SER A 218 14.63 -8.58 -18.94
CA SER A 218 13.22 -8.33 -19.24
C SER A 218 12.31 -8.91 -18.17
N VAL A 219 11.21 -8.25 -17.93
CA VAL A 219 10.09 -8.66 -17.08
C VAL A 219 8.83 -8.39 -17.88
N SER A 220 7.94 -9.37 -18.00
CA SER A 220 6.64 -9.21 -18.66
C SER A 220 5.62 -8.52 -17.76
N GLU A 221 4.55 -8.00 -18.35
CA GLU A 221 3.43 -7.45 -17.60
C GLU A 221 2.82 -8.48 -16.64
N ASP A 222 2.61 -9.72 -17.08
CA ASP A 222 2.02 -10.78 -16.25
C ASP A 222 2.90 -11.07 -15.02
N GLU A 223 4.24 -11.07 -15.17
CA GLU A 223 5.16 -11.24 -14.05
C GLU A 223 5.10 -10.05 -13.09
N TYR A 224 5.04 -8.81 -13.60
CA TYR A 224 4.88 -7.63 -12.77
C TYR A 224 3.55 -7.68 -11.99
N ILE A 225 2.44 -8.00 -12.65
CA ILE A 225 1.12 -8.11 -11.98
C ILE A 225 1.15 -9.21 -10.91
N SER A 226 1.78 -10.36 -11.18
CA SER A 226 1.97 -11.43 -10.20
C SER A 226 2.77 -10.96 -8.99
N MET A 227 3.87 -10.28 -9.22
CA MET A 227 4.74 -9.74 -8.16
C MET A 227 3.98 -8.75 -7.27
N ILE A 228 3.29 -7.75 -7.83
CA ILE A 228 2.53 -6.78 -7.02
C ILE A 228 1.28 -7.38 -6.39
N ALA A 229 0.70 -8.43 -6.98
CA ALA A 229 -0.36 -9.20 -6.34
C ALA A 229 0.14 -9.82 -5.03
N GLY A 230 1.31 -10.45 -5.03
CA GLY A 230 1.95 -11.00 -3.84
C GLY A 230 2.42 -9.91 -2.88
N LYS A 231 3.34 -9.07 -3.32
CA LYS A 231 4.02 -8.07 -2.46
C LYS A 231 3.05 -7.08 -1.80
N THR A 232 2.04 -6.62 -2.53
CA THR A 232 1.16 -5.52 -2.09
C THR A 232 -0.29 -5.94 -1.91
N SER A 233 -0.88 -6.61 -2.93
CA SER A 233 -2.33 -6.81 -2.97
C SER A 233 -2.79 -7.93 -2.05
N ALA A 234 -1.99 -8.96 -1.79
CA ALA A 234 -2.32 -10.08 -0.90
C ALA A 234 -2.77 -9.60 0.49
N MET A 235 -2.21 -8.50 0.97
CA MET A 235 -2.58 -7.95 2.26
C MET A 235 -3.98 -7.28 2.23
N PHE A 236 -4.34 -6.61 1.14
CA PHE A 236 -5.69 -6.06 0.94
C PHE A 236 -6.73 -7.17 0.74
N GLU A 237 -6.39 -8.18 -0.06
CA GLU A 237 -7.20 -9.38 -0.28
C GLU A 237 -7.52 -10.07 1.05
N THR A 238 -6.50 -10.37 1.85
CA THR A 238 -6.65 -11.03 3.16
C THR A 238 -7.43 -10.16 4.15
N CYS A 239 -7.26 -8.84 4.15
CA CYS A 239 -8.10 -7.95 4.95
C CYS A 239 -9.58 -8.10 4.62
N ALA A 240 -9.95 -8.27 3.37
CA ALA A 240 -11.34 -8.39 2.93
C ALA A 240 -11.88 -9.82 3.12
N GLU A 241 -11.10 -10.84 2.77
CA GLU A 241 -11.44 -12.25 2.88
C GLU A 241 -11.67 -12.68 4.34
N THR A 242 -10.65 -12.51 5.20
CA THR A 242 -10.72 -12.93 6.60
C THR A 242 -11.84 -12.26 7.36
N ARG A 243 -12.19 -11.09 6.93
CA ARG A 243 -13.30 -10.35 7.42
C ARG A 243 -14.64 -10.97 7.06
N ALA A 244 -14.84 -11.35 5.82
CA ALA A 244 -16.05 -12.05 5.39
C ALA A 244 -16.18 -13.40 6.14
N ILE A 245 -15.06 -14.07 6.40
CA ILE A 245 -15.01 -15.28 7.23
C ILE A 245 -15.52 -14.99 8.67
N LEU A 246 -14.99 -13.95 9.32
CA LEU A 246 -15.42 -13.59 10.67
C LEU A 246 -16.88 -13.14 10.75
N ALA A 247 -17.41 -12.55 9.69
CA ALA A 247 -18.82 -12.18 9.58
C ALA A 247 -19.73 -13.39 9.34
N GLY A 248 -19.19 -14.60 9.14
CA GLY A 248 -19.97 -15.80 8.83
C GLY A 248 -20.60 -15.75 7.44
N ALA A 249 -20.00 -15.02 6.52
CA ALA A 249 -20.46 -14.95 5.12
C ALA A 249 -20.32 -16.31 4.42
N ASP A 250 -21.15 -16.55 3.41
CA ASP A 250 -21.01 -17.76 2.58
C ASP A 250 -19.75 -17.69 1.69
N THR A 251 -19.34 -18.84 1.17
CA THR A 251 -18.12 -18.98 0.38
C THR A 251 -18.07 -18.03 -0.84
N ASN A 252 -19.22 -17.75 -1.46
CA ASN A 252 -19.26 -16.86 -2.62
C ASN A 252 -19.05 -15.41 -2.22
N ALA A 253 -19.61 -14.99 -1.08
CA ALA A 253 -19.41 -13.66 -0.53
C ALA A 253 -17.95 -13.47 -0.06
N VAL A 254 -17.34 -14.49 0.57
CA VAL A 254 -15.92 -14.50 0.93
C VAL A 254 -15.05 -14.32 -0.31
N ALA A 255 -15.23 -15.15 -1.35
CA ALA A 255 -14.46 -15.05 -2.59
C ALA A 255 -14.67 -13.70 -3.29
N ASN A 256 -15.89 -13.18 -3.29
CA ASN A 256 -16.17 -11.88 -3.89
C ASN A 256 -15.49 -10.71 -3.16
N MET A 257 -15.33 -10.81 -1.83
CA MET A 257 -14.60 -9.81 -1.05
C MET A 257 -13.08 -9.94 -1.22
N ALA A 258 -12.58 -11.17 -1.36
CA ALA A 258 -11.18 -11.42 -1.73
C ALA A 258 -10.86 -10.77 -3.09
N ASP A 259 -11.70 -11.01 -4.12
CA ASP A 259 -11.57 -10.37 -5.44
C ASP A 259 -11.58 -8.84 -5.35
N TRP A 260 -12.45 -8.27 -4.53
CA TRP A 260 -12.46 -6.82 -4.30
C TRP A 260 -11.16 -6.34 -3.69
N GLY A 261 -10.67 -6.98 -2.63
CA GLY A 261 -9.43 -6.63 -1.94
C GLY A 261 -8.21 -6.74 -2.87
N LEU A 262 -8.10 -7.84 -3.63
CA LEU A 262 -7.05 -8.04 -4.63
C LEU A 262 -7.01 -6.90 -5.64
N ASN A 263 -8.14 -6.57 -6.26
CA ASN A 263 -8.20 -5.53 -7.28
C ASN A 263 -8.03 -4.11 -6.71
N LEU A 264 -8.43 -3.88 -5.46
CA LEU A 264 -8.11 -2.65 -4.74
C LEU A 264 -6.60 -2.49 -4.56
N GLY A 265 -5.91 -3.56 -4.17
CA GLY A 265 -4.45 -3.58 -3.97
C GLY A 265 -3.67 -3.42 -5.28
N LEU A 266 -4.09 -4.06 -6.36
CA LEU A 266 -3.50 -3.89 -7.70
C LEU A 266 -3.65 -2.45 -8.20
N CYS A 267 -4.85 -1.89 -8.12
CA CYS A 267 -5.09 -0.49 -8.43
C CYS A 267 -4.21 0.44 -7.59
N PHE A 268 -4.11 0.15 -6.28
CA PHE A 268 -3.27 0.89 -5.34
C PHE A 268 -1.81 0.94 -5.80
N GLN A 269 -1.20 -0.21 -6.12
CA GLN A 269 0.22 -0.25 -6.49
C GLN A 269 0.50 0.39 -7.86
N ILE A 270 -0.33 0.11 -8.87
CA ILE A 270 -0.17 0.72 -10.20
C ILE A 270 -0.33 2.25 -10.12
N MET A 271 -1.22 2.74 -9.25
CA MET A 271 -1.37 4.17 -9.01
C MET A 271 -0.19 4.78 -8.26
N ASP A 272 0.50 4.04 -7.37
CA ASP A 272 1.75 4.51 -6.75
C ASP A 272 2.84 4.74 -7.81
N ASP A 273 3.02 3.79 -8.72
CA ASP A 273 3.97 3.90 -9.83
C ASP A 273 3.61 5.06 -10.78
N TYR A 274 2.30 5.25 -11.05
CA TYR A 274 1.80 6.37 -11.84
C TYR A 274 2.09 7.72 -11.18
N ILE A 275 1.89 7.81 -9.85
CA ILE A 275 2.12 9.02 -9.06
C ILE A 275 3.60 9.40 -9.07
N ASP A 276 4.51 8.43 -8.96
CA ASP A 276 5.96 8.68 -9.05
C ASP A 276 6.35 9.41 -10.36
N MET A 277 5.65 9.09 -11.45
CA MET A 277 5.92 9.70 -12.76
C MET A 277 5.21 11.02 -13.02
N THR A 278 4.17 11.36 -12.26
CA THR A 278 3.26 12.45 -12.61
C THR A 278 3.16 13.57 -11.59
N SER A 279 3.50 13.32 -10.34
CA SER A 279 3.44 14.33 -9.27
C SER A 279 4.70 15.19 -9.26
N ASP A 280 4.57 16.41 -8.73
CA ASP A 280 5.70 17.32 -8.59
C ASP A 280 6.62 16.94 -7.40
N THR A 281 7.83 17.46 -7.42
CA THR A 281 8.85 17.17 -6.40
C THR A 281 8.45 17.65 -5.00
N GLU A 282 7.66 18.71 -4.87
CA GLU A 282 7.20 19.22 -3.57
C GLU A 282 6.21 18.24 -2.94
N THR A 283 5.31 17.69 -3.76
CA THR A 283 4.33 16.69 -3.34
C THR A 283 4.98 15.34 -3.01
N LEU A 284 5.94 14.89 -3.84
CA LEU A 284 6.59 13.59 -3.66
C LEU A 284 7.68 13.57 -2.59
N GLY A 285 8.27 14.72 -2.26
CA GLY A 285 9.48 14.79 -1.45
C GLY A 285 10.72 14.21 -2.15
N LYS A 286 10.60 13.84 -3.43
CA LYS A 286 11.63 13.27 -4.32
C LYS A 286 11.41 13.74 -5.75
N PRO A 287 12.44 13.72 -6.63
CA PRO A 287 12.24 14.01 -8.05
C PRO A 287 11.24 13.05 -8.69
N ALA A 288 10.32 13.59 -9.51
CA ALA A 288 9.40 12.78 -10.31
C ALA A 288 10.19 11.84 -11.23
N GLY A 289 9.76 10.60 -11.33
CA GLY A 289 10.44 9.58 -12.13
C GLY A 289 11.67 8.97 -11.47
N SER A 290 11.79 9.06 -10.15
CA SER A 290 12.90 8.43 -9.41
C SER A 290 13.01 6.93 -9.67
N ASP A 291 11.93 6.23 -9.95
CA ASP A 291 11.90 4.81 -10.30
C ASP A 291 12.66 4.51 -11.60
N ILE A 292 12.81 5.50 -12.49
CA ILE A 292 13.61 5.36 -13.73
C ILE A 292 15.08 5.12 -13.39
N VAL A 293 15.68 5.97 -12.57
CA VAL A 293 17.11 5.85 -12.21
C VAL A 293 17.38 4.64 -11.32
N GLN A 294 16.39 4.21 -10.53
CA GLN A 294 16.46 2.97 -9.76
C GLN A 294 16.35 1.71 -10.64
N GLY A 295 15.88 1.85 -11.89
CA GLY A 295 15.70 0.72 -12.80
C GLY A 295 14.51 -0.19 -12.43
N LYS A 296 13.53 0.34 -11.67
CA LYS A 296 12.37 -0.44 -11.27
C LYS A 296 11.55 -0.90 -12.47
N ARG A 297 11.21 -2.16 -12.49
CA ARG A 297 10.39 -2.81 -13.51
C ARG A 297 8.90 -2.53 -13.29
N THR A 298 8.52 -1.24 -13.21
CA THR A 298 7.12 -0.83 -13.14
C THR A 298 6.40 -1.09 -14.47
N LEU A 299 5.08 -1.11 -14.45
CA LEU A 299 4.27 -1.29 -15.66
C LEU A 299 4.58 -0.23 -16.74
N ILE A 300 4.89 1.00 -16.31
CA ILE A 300 5.30 2.10 -17.19
C ILE A 300 6.62 1.76 -17.88
N ALA A 301 7.60 1.28 -17.12
CA ALA A 301 8.92 0.92 -17.64
C ALA A 301 8.84 -0.31 -18.57
N ILE A 302 8.08 -1.33 -18.21
CA ILE A 302 7.86 -2.53 -19.02
C ILE A 302 7.27 -2.15 -20.38
N HIS A 303 6.14 -1.42 -20.38
CA HIS A 303 5.50 -0.97 -21.62
C HIS A 303 6.45 -0.11 -22.48
N ALA A 304 7.23 0.79 -21.87
CA ALA A 304 8.19 1.62 -22.60
C ALA A 304 9.30 0.79 -23.25
N LEU A 305 9.85 -0.19 -22.53
CA LEU A 305 10.92 -1.06 -23.02
C LEU A 305 10.44 -1.98 -24.16
N GLU A 306 9.21 -2.46 -24.12
CA GLU A 306 8.59 -3.33 -25.11
C GLU A 306 8.03 -2.59 -26.34
N SER A 307 7.72 -1.30 -26.20
CA SER A 307 7.07 -0.51 -27.26
C SER A 307 7.90 -0.36 -28.55
N GLY A 308 9.20 -0.62 -28.49
CA GLY A 308 10.13 -0.37 -29.61
C GLY A 308 10.31 1.11 -29.95
N ALA A 309 9.73 2.03 -29.17
CA ALA A 309 9.85 3.47 -29.37
C ALA A 309 11.27 3.97 -29.13
N ASP A 310 11.64 5.05 -29.84
CA ASP A 310 12.88 5.76 -29.60
C ASP A 310 12.75 6.66 -28.36
N LEU A 311 13.28 6.20 -27.24
CA LEU A 311 13.23 6.85 -25.93
C LEU A 311 14.67 7.02 -25.39
N PRO A 312 15.47 7.89 -26.02
CA PRO A 312 16.92 7.95 -25.75
C PRO A 312 17.24 8.39 -24.31
N THR A 313 16.49 9.35 -23.74
CA THR A 313 16.75 9.84 -22.40
C THR A 313 16.30 8.82 -21.35
N PHE A 314 15.13 8.22 -21.52
CA PHE A 314 14.67 7.13 -20.64
C PHE A 314 15.66 5.97 -20.62
N ARG A 315 16.09 5.46 -21.82
CA ARG A 315 17.05 4.35 -21.92
C ARG A 315 18.41 4.69 -21.33
N LYS A 316 18.84 5.96 -21.45
CA LYS A 316 20.10 6.45 -20.86
C LYS A 316 20.07 6.43 -19.33
N LEU A 317 18.93 6.80 -18.72
CA LEU A 317 18.82 6.96 -17.28
C LEU A 317 18.36 5.68 -16.56
N PHE A 318 17.69 4.76 -17.25
CA PHE A 318 17.07 3.59 -16.66
C PHE A 318 18.11 2.67 -16.00
N GLY A 319 18.00 2.49 -14.68
CA GLY A 319 18.89 1.62 -13.89
C GLY A 319 20.31 2.15 -13.70
N THR A 320 20.54 3.43 -13.88
CA THR A 320 21.89 4.02 -13.70
C THR A 320 22.24 4.30 -12.27
N GLU A 321 21.28 4.26 -11.33
CA GLU A 321 21.44 4.70 -9.94
C GLU A 321 22.01 6.14 -9.83
N SER A 322 21.79 6.96 -10.86
CA SER A 322 22.33 8.33 -10.94
C SER A 322 21.69 9.23 -9.89
N THR A 323 22.50 10.03 -9.22
CA THR A 323 22.04 11.14 -8.36
C THR A 323 21.76 12.41 -9.14
N ASP A 324 22.15 12.46 -10.42
CA ASP A 324 21.86 13.58 -11.31
C ASP A 324 20.45 13.40 -11.90
N THR A 325 19.54 14.23 -11.46
CA THR A 325 18.12 14.18 -11.83
C THR A 325 17.70 15.21 -12.86
N ASP A 326 18.63 15.99 -13.39
CA ASP A 326 18.31 17.11 -14.29
C ASP A 326 17.62 16.66 -15.60
N GLU A 327 17.92 15.46 -16.09
CA GLU A 327 17.32 14.90 -17.29
C GLU A 327 16.03 14.08 -17.03
N LEU A 328 15.65 13.81 -15.78
CA LEU A 328 14.43 13.05 -15.45
C LEU A 328 13.15 13.67 -16.06
N PRO A 329 12.92 14.99 -16.04
CA PRO A 329 11.73 15.57 -16.68
C PRO A 329 11.65 15.28 -18.17
N VAL A 330 12.80 15.12 -18.86
CA VAL A 330 12.85 14.76 -20.28
C VAL A 330 12.45 13.31 -20.47
N ALA A 331 12.97 12.39 -19.65
CA ALA A 331 12.61 10.98 -19.69
C ALA A 331 11.12 10.77 -19.39
N VAL A 332 10.58 11.44 -18.36
CA VAL A 332 9.14 11.40 -18.04
C VAL A 332 8.30 11.92 -19.22
N LYS A 333 8.75 12.97 -19.90
CA LYS A 333 8.06 13.48 -21.11
C LYS A 333 8.10 12.48 -22.26
N GLU A 334 9.21 11.75 -22.47
CA GLU A 334 9.29 10.66 -23.44
C GLU A 334 8.26 9.57 -23.12
N LEU A 335 8.17 9.12 -21.85
CA LEU A 335 7.21 8.12 -21.37
C LEU A 335 5.75 8.58 -21.48
N ARG A 336 5.48 9.87 -21.30
CA ARG A 336 4.15 10.46 -21.52
C ARG A 336 3.79 10.47 -23.01
N ASN A 337 4.71 10.88 -23.87
CA ASN A 337 4.47 11.00 -25.31
C ASN A 337 4.30 9.65 -26.02
N ASN A 338 5.01 8.61 -25.57
CA ASN A 338 4.86 7.27 -26.14
C ASN A 338 3.64 6.50 -25.57
N GLY A 339 2.93 7.07 -24.61
CA GLY A 339 1.72 6.50 -24.03
C GLY A 339 1.94 5.52 -22.86
N SER A 340 3.18 5.29 -22.38
CA SER A 340 3.46 4.32 -21.31
C SER A 340 2.82 4.74 -19.96
N ILE A 341 2.83 6.03 -19.64
CA ILE A 341 2.16 6.54 -18.43
C ILE A 341 0.64 6.35 -18.53
N GLN A 342 0.06 6.62 -19.71
CA GLN A 342 -1.38 6.43 -19.93
C GLN A 342 -1.76 4.94 -19.86
N TYR A 343 -0.93 4.06 -20.39
CA TYR A 343 -1.13 2.61 -20.32
C TYR A 343 -1.26 2.12 -18.87
N ALA A 344 -0.37 2.54 -17.98
CA ALA A 344 -0.45 2.19 -16.57
C ALA A 344 -1.73 2.73 -15.92
N LEU A 345 -2.12 3.97 -16.21
CA LEU A 345 -3.39 4.53 -15.73
C LEU A 345 -4.59 3.71 -16.20
N ASP A 346 -4.63 3.30 -17.48
CA ASP A 346 -5.72 2.51 -18.03
C ASP A 346 -5.82 1.13 -17.34
N ARG A 347 -4.69 0.50 -17.01
CA ARG A 347 -4.64 -0.75 -16.24
C ARG A 347 -5.11 -0.56 -14.80
N ALA A 348 -4.69 0.50 -14.11
CA ALA A 348 -5.21 0.85 -12.78
C ALA A 348 -6.73 1.02 -12.80
N MET A 349 -7.26 1.72 -13.81
CA MET A 349 -8.69 1.93 -14.02
C MET A 349 -9.46 0.63 -14.31
N GLU A 350 -8.83 -0.35 -14.93
CA GLU A 350 -9.44 -1.68 -15.13
C GLU A 350 -9.63 -2.39 -13.78
N HIS A 351 -8.61 -2.45 -12.94
CA HIS A 351 -8.71 -3.02 -11.60
C HIS A 351 -9.71 -2.26 -10.72
N HIS A 352 -9.74 -0.95 -10.79
CA HIS A 352 -10.76 -0.12 -10.13
C HIS A 352 -12.19 -0.53 -10.54
N ARG A 353 -12.45 -0.73 -11.86
CA ARG A 353 -13.76 -1.17 -12.33
C ARG A 353 -14.11 -2.58 -11.87
N ILE A 354 -13.12 -3.49 -11.79
CA ILE A 354 -13.35 -4.85 -11.27
C ILE A 354 -13.74 -4.77 -9.80
N ALA A 355 -13.02 -3.98 -8.99
CA ALA A 355 -13.35 -3.78 -7.58
C ALA A 355 -14.80 -3.26 -7.40
N HIS A 356 -15.20 -2.26 -8.16
CA HIS A 356 -16.60 -1.76 -8.13
C HIS A 356 -17.61 -2.85 -8.48
N ARG A 357 -17.35 -3.69 -9.51
CA ARG A 357 -18.24 -4.81 -9.85
C ARG A 357 -18.39 -5.83 -8.73
N CYS A 358 -17.37 -6.04 -7.91
CA CYS A 358 -17.49 -6.87 -6.72
C CYS A 358 -18.49 -6.26 -5.72
N LEU A 359 -18.45 -4.95 -5.52
CA LEU A 359 -19.38 -4.24 -4.62
C LEU A 359 -20.81 -4.16 -5.19
N ASP A 360 -21.00 -4.24 -6.52
CA ASP A 360 -22.32 -4.28 -7.15
C ASP A 360 -23.10 -5.54 -6.78
N LYS A 361 -22.42 -6.62 -6.37
CA LYS A 361 -23.03 -7.89 -5.96
C LYS A 361 -23.57 -7.85 -4.51
N LEU A 362 -23.25 -6.82 -3.74
CA LEU A 362 -23.68 -6.67 -2.35
C LEU A 362 -24.97 -5.86 -2.24
N GLU A 363 -25.70 -6.01 -1.14
CA GLU A 363 -26.80 -5.13 -0.79
C GLU A 363 -26.28 -3.69 -0.64
N GLN A 364 -26.92 -2.74 -1.31
CA GLN A 364 -26.44 -1.36 -1.35
C GLN A 364 -26.78 -0.62 -0.04
N THR A 365 -25.85 -0.64 0.90
CA THR A 365 -25.91 -0.01 2.21
C THR A 365 -24.95 1.18 2.32
N PRO A 366 -25.07 2.04 3.34
CA PRO A 366 -24.07 3.08 3.62
C PRO A 366 -22.64 2.51 3.78
N ALA A 367 -22.48 1.32 4.37
CA ALA A 367 -21.20 0.67 4.54
C ALA A 367 -20.60 0.23 3.19
N VAL A 368 -21.41 -0.32 2.27
CA VAL A 368 -20.96 -0.63 0.90
C VAL A 368 -20.60 0.65 0.13
N ASN A 369 -21.34 1.75 0.33
CA ASN A 369 -20.99 3.03 -0.28
C ASN A 369 -19.62 3.54 0.24
N LEU A 370 -19.28 3.31 1.50
CA LEU A 370 -17.97 3.65 2.05
C LEU A 370 -16.84 2.81 1.42
N LEU A 371 -17.08 1.52 1.13
CA LEU A 371 -16.11 0.71 0.36
C LEU A 371 -15.97 1.22 -1.09
N ARG A 372 -17.03 1.75 -1.70
CA ARG A 372 -16.93 2.44 -3.00
C ARG A 372 -16.08 3.69 -2.90
N ASP A 373 -16.33 4.52 -1.88
CA ASP A 373 -15.52 5.71 -1.62
C ASP A 373 -14.05 5.33 -1.39
N MET A 374 -13.77 4.21 -0.69
CA MET A 374 -12.41 3.70 -0.50
C MET A 374 -11.77 3.22 -1.81
N THR A 375 -12.56 2.62 -2.70
CA THR A 375 -12.11 2.22 -4.04
C THR A 375 -11.78 3.45 -4.88
N ASP A 376 -12.65 4.47 -4.89
CA ASP A 376 -12.46 5.72 -5.60
C ASP A 376 -11.27 6.52 -5.03
N PHE A 377 -11.03 6.45 -3.72
CA PHE A 377 -9.92 7.11 -3.05
C PHE A 377 -8.57 6.70 -3.62
N GLN A 378 -8.41 5.47 -4.16
CA GLN A 378 -7.16 5.04 -4.78
C GLN A 378 -6.76 5.88 -5.99
N LEU A 379 -7.73 6.42 -6.73
CA LEU A 379 -7.48 7.24 -7.90
C LEU A 379 -7.20 8.71 -7.59
N VAL A 380 -7.61 9.18 -6.41
CA VAL A 380 -7.55 10.61 -6.05
C VAL A 380 -6.55 10.91 -4.93
N ARG A 381 -5.86 9.92 -4.40
CA ARG A 381 -4.86 10.12 -3.33
C ARG A 381 -3.56 10.78 -3.81
N ILE A 382 -3.56 11.26 -5.04
CA ILE A 382 -2.48 12.01 -5.69
C ILE A 382 -2.22 13.38 -5.01
N ASN A 383 -3.00 13.71 -3.97
CA ASN A 383 -2.91 15.01 -3.29
C ASN A 383 -2.83 14.86 -1.79
#